data_8737da392c2b571fcfad5c4a858c990b
#
_entry.id   8737da392c2b571fcfad5c4a858c990b
#
_cell.length_a   1.000
_cell.length_b   1.000
_cell.length_c   1.000
_cell.angle_alpha   90.00
_cell.angle_beta   90.00
_cell.angle_gamma   90.00
#
_symmetry.space_group_name_H-M   'P 1'
#
loop_
_entity.id
_entity.type
_entity.pdbx_description
1 polymer ?
#
loop_
_entity_poly.entity_id
_entity_poly.type
_entity_poly.pdbx_seq_one_letter_code
_entity_poly.pdbx_strand_id
1 'polypeptide(L)'
;MKFKNTEVMNFEGALRGMRNPLNSWAKSDSSCGIVCEHEEDYLANEVAYSWADYALKDRKFENEDAYVEERERLIEQYLEWLYKNGIRYMNCDHHYYANYIGPNDMDLAKRLIAGGTEHRKFLRQIMVSVDITAPLYW
;
A
#
# COMPACT_ATOMS: atom_id res chain seq x y z
N MET A 1 22.31 -6.94 14.06
CA MET A 1 20.89 -7.13 14.30
C MET A 1 20.24 -7.64 13.01
N LYS A 2 19.43 -8.69 13.08
CA LYS A 2 18.71 -9.26 11.91
C LYS A 2 17.23 -9.27 12.25
N PHE A 3 16.40 -8.92 11.26
CA PHE A 3 14.94 -8.97 11.35
C PHE A 3 14.44 -10.02 10.36
N LYS A 4 13.53 -10.90 10.78
CA LYS A 4 12.93 -11.96 9.96
C LYS A 4 11.46 -12.12 10.32
N ASN A 5 10.71 -12.81 9.47
CA ASN A 5 9.32 -13.19 9.72
C ASN A 5 8.46 -11.98 10.15
N THR A 6 8.58 -10.87 9.42
CA THR A 6 7.78 -9.67 9.70
C THR A 6 6.36 -9.88 9.20
N GLU A 7 5.40 -9.82 10.11
CA GLU A 7 3.97 -9.87 9.83
C GLU A 7 3.32 -8.55 10.23
N VAL A 8 2.38 -8.07 9.42
CA VAL A 8 1.63 -6.84 9.70
C VAL A 8 0.16 -7.16 9.76
N MET A 9 -0.44 -6.97 10.91
CA MET A 9 -1.84 -7.30 11.18
C MET A 9 -2.71 -6.05 11.20
N ASN A 10 -3.97 -6.21 10.77
CA ASN A 10 -5.00 -5.19 10.80
C ASN A 10 -4.68 -3.92 10.00
N PHE A 11 -3.91 -4.05 8.92
CA PHE A 11 -3.58 -2.92 8.03
C PHE A 11 -4.86 -2.34 7.38
N GLU A 12 -5.73 -3.20 6.83
CA GLU A 12 -7.02 -2.80 6.27
C GLU A 12 -7.92 -2.10 7.30
N GLY A 13 -7.98 -2.64 8.53
CA GLY A 13 -8.73 -2.02 9.63
C GLY A 13 -8.22 -0.62 9.96
N ALA A 14 -6.91 -0.40 9.91
CA ALA A 14 -6.31 0.91 10.13
C ALA A 14 -6.66 1.90 8.99
N LEU A 15 -6.63 1.47 7.73
CA LEU A 15 -7.07 2.28 6.58
C LEU A 15 -8.54 2.68 6.71
N ARG A 16 -9.40 1.74 7.10
CA ARG A 16 -10.81 2.01 7.37
C ARG A 16 -10.99 2.99 8.52
N GLY A 17 -10.24 2.81 9.61
CA GLY A 17 -10.26 3.71 10.78
C GLY A 17 -9.86 5.14 10.43
N MET A 18 -8.93 5.33 9.49
CA MET A 18 -8.50 6.62 8.99
C MET A 18 -9.62 7.36 8.20
N ARG A 19 -10.51 6.61 7.54
CA ARG A 19 -11.60 7.14 6.72
C ARG A 19 -12.95 7.26 7.43
N ASN A 20 -13.11 6.60 8.58
CA ASN A 20 -14.36 6.59 9.36
C ASN A 20 -14.91 8.01 9.71
N PRO A 21 -14.09 8.98 10.16
CA PRO A 21 -14.63 10.26 10.61
C PRO A 21 -15.41 11.03 9.54
N LEU A 22 -15.13 10.77 8.27
CA LEU A 22 -15.76 11.48 7.14
C LEU A 22 -16.58 10.54 6.25
N ASN A 23 -16.81 9.28 6.66
CA ASN A 23 -17.49 8.25 5.86
C ASN A 23 -16.94 8.16 4.42
N SER A 24 -15.62 8.30 4.27
CA SER A 24 -14.98 8.44 2.95
C SER A 24 -14.38 7.13 2.41
N TRP A 25 -14.96 5.99 2.78
CA TRP A 25 -14.46 4.65 2.37
C TRP A 25 -14.43 4.45 0.86
N ALA A 26 -15.43 4.97 0.14
CA ALA A 26 -15.47 4.90 -1.32
C ALA A 26 -14.29 5.62 -2.04
N LYS A 27 -13.50 6.39 -1.30
CA LYS A 27 -12.29 7.07 -1.81
C LYS A 27 -11.02 6.29 -1.53
N SER A 28 -11.13 5.12 -0.87
CA SER A 28 -9.98 4.23 -0.66
C SER A 28 -9.56 3.60 -1.98
N ASP A 29 -8.28 3.59 -2.23
CA ASP A 29 -7.63 3.04 -3.42
C ASP A 29 -6.47 2.10 -3.04
N SER A 30 -6.45 1.68 -1.78
CA SER A 30 -5.55 0.64 -1.28
C SER A 30 -6.18 -0.73 -1.44
N SER A 31 -5.35 -1.76 -1.62
CA SER A 31 -5.80 -3.13 -1.76
C SER A 31 -5.05 -4.06 -0.81
N CYS A 32 -5.80 -4.97 -0.17
CA CYS A 32 -5.29 -5.91 0.82
C CYS A 32 -5.92 -7.27 0.58
N GLY A 33 -5.15 -8.34 0.67
CA GLY A 33 -5.71 -9.68 0.52
C GLY A 33 -4.66 -10.77 0.36
N ILE A 34 -5.14 -11.96 0.03
CA ILE A 34 -4.32 -13.14 -0.22
C ILE A 34 -4.08 -13.27 -1.72
N VAL A 35 -2.83 -13.47 -2.10
CA VAL A 35 -2.39 -13.68 -3.49
C VAL A 35 -1.63 -15.00 -3.57
N CYS A 36 -1.86 -15.76 -4.62
CA CYS A 36 -1.10 -16.97 -4.93
C CYS A 36 0.26 -16.61 -5.53
N GLU A 37 1.33 -17.26 -5.09
CA GLU A 37 2.70 -17.02 -5.57
C GLU A 37 2.86 -17.22 -7.08
N HIS A 38 2.02 -18.08 -7.67
CA HIS A 38 2.08 -18.47 -9.08
C HIS A 38 1.06 -17.72 -9.97
N GLU A 39 0.29 -16.83 -9.40
CA GLU A 39 -0.71 -16.04 -10.12
C GLU A 39 -0.28 -14.57 -10.21
N GLU A 40 -0.85 -13.88 -11.19
CA GLU A 40 -0.67 -12.44 -11.28
C GLU A 40 -1.21 -11.74 -10.03
N ASP A 41 -0.41 -10.83 -9.48
CA ASP A 41 -0.80 -10.06 -8.30
C ASP A 41 -1.79 -8.95 -8.68
N TYR A 42 -3.06 -9.33 -8.79
CA TYR A 42 -4.13 -8.42 -9.17
C TYR A 42 -4.30 -7.26 -8.17
N LEU A 43 -3.94 -7.45 -6.88
CA LEU A 43 -3.99 -6.38 -5.87
C LEU A 43 -2.93 -5.31 -6.16
N ALA A 44 -1.72 -5.71 -6.55
CA ALA A 44 -0.68 -4.78 -6.96
C ALA A 44 -1.08 -4.03 -8.23
N ASN A 45 -1.68 -4.72 -9.20
CA ASN A 45 -2.15 -4.10 -10.44
C ASN A 45 -3.19 -3.02 -10.17
N GLU A 46 -4.25 -3.30 -9.39
CA GLU A 46 -5.28 -2.31 -9.03
C GLU A 46 -4.67 -1.03 -8.43
N VAL A 47 -3.73 -1.21 -7.50
CA VAL A 47 -3.08 -0.06 -6.85
C VAL A 47 -2.11 0.67 -7.78
N ALA A 48 -1.42 -0.05 -8.68
CA ALA A 48 -0.55 0.57 -9.69
C ALA A 48 -1.33 1.45 -10.67
N TYR A 49 -2.52 1.00 -11.12
CA TYR A 49 -3.44 1.83 -11.92
C TYR A 49 -3.82 3.12 -11.17
N SER A 50 -4.20 3.02 -9.90
CA SER A 50 -4.55 4.18 -9.08
C SER A 50 -3.39 5.17 -8.97
N TRP A 51 -2.16 4.69 -8.80
CA TRP A 51 -0.96 5.54 -8.76
C TRP A 51 -0.67 6.20 -10.10
N ALA A 52 -0.80 5.48 -11.22
CA ALA A 52 -0.61 6.04 -12.55
C ALA A 52 -1.63 7.15 -12.83
N ASP A 53 -2.92 6.89 -12.59
CA ASP A 53 -3.99 7.86 -12.79
C ASP A 53 -3.81 9.10 -11.88
N TYR A 54 -3.39 8.89 -10.63
CA TYR A 54 -3.07 9.99 -9.72
C TYR A 54 -1.91 10.86 -10.22
N ALA A 55 -0.87 10.24 -10.78
CA ALA A 55 0.29 10.96 -11.32
C ALA A 55 -0.03 11.75 -12.59
N LEU A 56 -1.05 11.32 -13.34
CA LEU A 56 -1.43 11.93 -14.62
C LEU A 56 -2.57 12.96 -14.50
N LYS A 57 -3.29 13.01 -13.36
CA LYS A 57 -4.52 13.79 -13.19
C LYS A 57 -4.45 15.27 -13.61
N ASP A 58 -3.29 15.89 -13.44
CA ASP A 58 -3.07 17.32 -13.73
C ASP A 58 -2.16 17.54 -14.96
N ARG A 59 -1.78 16.47 -15.68
CA ARG A 59 -0.94 16.54 -16.88
C ARG A 59 -1.81 16.75 -18.13
N LYS A 60 -1.24 17.48 -19.09
CA LYS A 60 -1.83 17.67 -20.43
C LYS A 60 -1.03 16.86 -21.44
N PHE A 61 -1.73 16.19 -22.35
CA PHE A 61 -1.15 15.38 -23.39
C PHE A 61 -1.52 15.94 -24.76
N GLU A 62 -0.66 15.75 -25.74
CA GLU A 62 -0.88 16.23 -27.13
C GLU A 62 -1.98 15.43 -27.82
N ASN A 63 -2.09 14.13 -27.49
CA ASN A 63 -3.08 13.21 -28.03
C ASN A 63 -3.31 12.04 -27.06
N GLU A 64 -4.29 11.18 -27.39
CA GLU A 64 -4.67 10.03 -26.58
C GLU A 64 -3.57 8.95 -26.54
N ASP A 65 -2.85 8.74 -27.65
CA ASP A 65 -1.78 7.73 -27.73
C ASP A 65 -0.65 8.08 -26.76
N ALA A 66 -0.23 9.35 -26.69
CA ALA A 66 0.77 9.81 -25.75
C ALA A 66 0.34 9.65 -24.29
N TYR A 67 -0.95 9.82 -23.98
CA TYR A 67 -1.49 9.54 -22.64
C TYR A 67 -1.42 8.05 -22.32
N VAL A 68 -1.84 7.18 -23.23
CA VAL A 68 -1.86 5.71 -23.04
C VAL A 68 -0.44 5.20 -22.84
N GLU A 69 0.52 5.60 -23.69
CA GLU A 69 1.91 5.19 -23.58
C GLU A 69 2.54 5.60 -22.23
N GLU A 70 2.33 6.85 -21.81
CA GLU A 70 2.86 7.31 -20.52
C GLU A 70 2.16 6.62 -19.33
N ARG A 71 0.87 6.32 -19.45
CA ARG A 71 0.12 5.61 -18.42
C ARG A 71 0.64 4.18 -18.25
N GLU A 72 0.84 3.44 -19.32
CA GLU A 72 1.40 2.08 -19.29
C GLU A 72 2.79 2.06 -18.68
N ARG A 73 3.65 2.99 -19.09
CA ARG A 73 4.99 3.15 -18.53
C ARG A 73 4.96 3.40 -17.01
N LEU A 74 4.03 4.22 -16.53
CA LEU A 74 3.88 4.51 -15.10
C LEU A 74 3.34 3.29 -14.35
N ILE A 75 2.40 2.54 -14.91
CA ILE A 75 1.88 1.31 -14.30
C ILE A 75 3.03 0.33 -14.05
N GLU A 76 3.89 0.08 -15.04
CA GLU A 76 5.05 -0.79 -14.89
C GLU A 76 5.99 -0.32 -13.76
N GLN A 77 6.29 0.98 -13.73
CA GLN A 77 7.14 1.58 -12.68
C GLN A 77 6.52 1.45 -11.28
N TYR A 78 5.20 1.66 -11.16
CA TYR A 78 4.52 1.53 -9.87
C TYR A 78 4.39 0.08 -9.44
N LEU A 79 4.20 -0.87 -10.35
CA LEU A 79 4.24 -2.30 -10.05
C LEU A 79 5.59 -2.70 -9.45
N GLU A 80 6.70 -2.32 -10.09
CA GLU A 80 8.04 -2.59 -9.58
C GLU A 80 8.24 -1.97 -8.18
N TRP A 81 7.78 -0.72 -8.00
CA TRP A 81 7.85 -0.05 -6.71
C TRP A 81 7.00 -0.74 -5.64
N LEU A 82 5.78 -1.18 -5.96
CA LEU A 82 4.88 -1.88 -5.05
C LEU A 82 5.45 -3.24 -4.64
N TYR A 83 6.03 -3.99 -5.55
CA TYR A 83 6.69 -5.26 -5.22
C TYR A 83 7.89 -5.07 -4.28
N LYS A 84 8.60 -3.96 -4.41
CA LYS A 84 9.74 -3.65 -3.55
C LYS A 84 9.33 -3.12 -2.18
N ASN A 85 8.26 -2.36 -2.09
CA ASN A 85 7.88 -1.58 -0.90
C ASN A 85 6.55 -2.04 -0.26
N GLY A 86 5.79 -2.90 -0.92
CA GLY A 86 4.56 -3.47 -0.39
C GLY A 86 4.81 -4.37 0.83
N ILE A 87 3.85 -4.40 1.73
CA ILE A 87 3.90 -5.28 2.90
C ILE A 87 3.37 -6.64 2.49
N ARG A 88 4.26 -7.61 2.36
CA ARG A 88 3.96 -8.98 1.95
C ARG A 88 4.54 -9.96 2.95
N TYR A 89 3.77 -10.96 3.37
CA TYR A 89 4.25 -12.05 4.21
C TYR A 89 3.57 -13.37 3.83
N MET A 90 4.32 -14.46 3.95
CA MET A 90 3.82 -15.80 3.63
C MET A 90 2.70 -16.19 4.59
N ASN A 91 1.57 -16.61 4.06
CA ASN A 91 0.42 -17.06 4.84
C ASN A 91 0.37 -18.58 4.95
N CYS A 92 0.60 -19.28 3.85
CA CYS A 92 0.71 -20.74 3.76
C CYS A 92 1.46 -21.09 2.48
N ASP A 93 1.64 -22.37 2.20
CA ASP A 93 2.35 -22.85 1.00
C ASP A 93 1.76 -22.20 -0.27
N HIS A 94 2.59 -21.49 -1.01
CA HIS A 94 2.28 -20.80 -2.27
C HIS A 94 1.28 -19.63 -2.18
N HIS A 95 0.92 -19.15 -0.96
CA HIS A 95 0.09 -17.98 -0.79
C HIS A 95 0.77 -16.97 0.14
N TYR A 96 0.62 -15.69 -0.17
CA TYR A 96 1.06 -14.62 0.69
C TYR A 96 -0.05 -13.59 0.91
N TYR A 97 -0.02 -12.95 2.06
CA TYR A 97 -0.87 -11.81 2.34
C TYR A 97 -0.15 -10.54 1.88
N ALA A 98 -0.81 -9.76 1.02
CA ALA A 98 -0.27 -8.52 0.48
C ALA A 98 -1.10 -7.32 0.93
N ASN A 99 -0.41 -6.21 1.18
CA ASN A 99 -1.02 -4.93 1.51
C ASN A 99 -0.33 -3.84 0.69
N TYR A 100 -1.08 -3.22 -0.18
CA TYR A 100 -0.63 -2.13 -1.03
C TYR A 100 -1.44 -0.87 -0.75
N ILE A 101 -0.74 0.23 -0.44
CA ILE A 101 -1.38 1.51 -0.18
C ILE A 101 -1.51 2.33 -1.45
N GLY A 102 -2.71 2.79 -1.74
CA GLY A 102 -2.99 3.68 -2.87
C GLY A 102 -2.68 5.15 -2.58
N PRO A 103 -2.62 5.99 -3.62
CA PRO A 103 -2.22 7.40 -3.50
C PRO A 103 -3.17 8.23 -2.63
N ASN A 104 -4.48 8.02 -2.73
CA ASN A 104 -5.45 8.77 -1.93
C ASN A 104 -5.39 8.41 -0.44
N ASP A 105 -5.13 7.13 -0.11
CA ASP A 105 -4.93 6.70 1.26
C ASP A 105 -3.59 7.18 1.80
N MET A 106 -2.53 7.15 0.99
CA MET A 106 -1.23 7.66 1.35
C MET A 106 -1.28 9.17 1.65
N ASP A 107 -1.95 9.96 0.83
CA ASP A 107 -2.12 11.40 1.06
C ASP A 107 -2.91 11.68 2.33
N LEU A 108 -4.00 10.93 2.58
CA LEU A 108 -4.77 11.07 3.81
C LEU A 108 -3.92 10.71 5.03
N ALA A 109 -3.19 9.60 4.98
CA ALA A 109 -2.29 9.17 6.06
C ALA A 109 -1.23 10.24 6.36
N LYS A 110 -0.57 10.79 5.35
CA LYS A 110 0.42 11.88 5.52
C LYS A 110 -0.20 13.11 6.19
N ARG A 111 -1.38 13.54 5.77
CA ARG A 111 -2.10 14.68 6.38
C ARG A 111 -2.47 14.41 7.83
N LEU A 112 -2.96 13.22 8.16
CA LEU A 112 -3.29 12.84 9.53
C LEU A 112 -2.05 12.76 10.43
N ILE A 113 -0.94 12.24 9.90
CA ILE A 113 0.35 12.19 10.63
C ILE A 113 0.85 13.62 10.91
N ALA A 114 0.79 14.51 9.92
CA ALA A 114 1.19 15.91 10.07
C ALA A 114 0.26 16.70 11.03
N GLY A 115 -1.02 16.33 11.11
CA GLY A 115 -2.01 16.94 11.99
C GLY A 115 -1.81 16.68 13.49
N GLY A 116 -0.84 15.84 13.85
CA GLY A 116 -0.45 15.60 15.23
C GLY A 116 -0.96 14.29 15.84
N THR A 117 -0.69 14.10 17.13
CA THR A 117 -0.86 12.82 17.84
C THR A 117 -2.30 12.33 17.83
N GLU A 118 -3.28 13.22 17.93
CA GLU A 118 -4.69 12.85 17.95
C GLU A 118 -5.19 12.33 16.60
N HIS A 119 -4.66 12.88 15.50
CA HIS A 119 -5.07 12.50 14.15
C HIS A 119 -4.42 11.21 13.64
N ARG A 120 -3.25 10.85 14.14
CA ARG A 120 -2.52 9.63 13.74
C ARG A 120 -2.85 8.37 14.54
N LYS A 121 -3.97 8.36 15.28
CA LYS A 121 -4.40 7.21 16.09
C LYS A 121 -4.64 5.94 15.28
N PHE A 122 -4.98 6.04 13.99
CA PHE A 122 -5.13 4.89 13.11
C PHE A 122 -3.88 4.00 13.05
N LEU A 123 -2.67 4.59 13.17
CA LEU A 123 -1.41 3.83 13.20
C LEU A 123 -1.33 2.87 14.40
N ARG A 124 -2.03 3.15 15.51
CA ARG A 124 -2.07 2.29 16.69
C ARG A 124 -2.88 1.02 16.50
N GLN A 125 -3.63 0.93 15.40
CA GLN A 125 -4.40 -0.26 15.03
C GLN A 125 -3.56 -1.28 14.26
N ILE A 126 -2.40 -0.86 13.74
CA ILE A 126 -1.47 -1.73 13.03
C ILE A 126 -0.58 -2.41 14.07
N MET A 127 -0.62 -3.75 14.10
CA MET A 127 0.28 -4.56 14.90
C MET A 127 1.36 -5.17 14.00
N VAL A 128 2.59 -5.16 14.48
CA VAL A 128 3.72 -5.75 13.76
C VAL A 128 4.35 -6.83 14.65
N SER A 129 4.44 -8.04 14.12
CA SER A 129 5.21 -9.13 14.69
C SER A 129 6.50 -9.29 13.90
N VAL A 130 7.62 -9.43 14.58
CA VAL A 130 8.92 -9.59 13.92
C VAL A 130 9.91 -10.36 14.80
N ASP A 131 10.64 -11.29 14.22
CA ASP A 131 11.73 -12.00 14.86
C ASP A 131 13.02 -11.17 14.81
N ILE A 132 13.56 -10.86 15.98
CA ILE A 132 14.80 -10.06 16.10
C ILE A 132 15.92 -10.93 16.64
N THR A 133 17.01 -11.06 15.88
CA THR A 133 18.26 -11.63 16.35
C THR A 133 19.24 -10.51 16.67
N ALA A 134 19.62 -10.38 17.93
CA ALA A 134 20.52 -9.35 18.42
C ALA A 134 21.51 -9.93 19.46
N PRO A 135 22.65 -9.27 19.72
CA PRO A 135 23.52 -9.60 20.86
C PRO A 135 22.78 -9.48 22.20
N LEU A 136 23.19 -10.28 23.21
CA LEU A 136 22.53 -10.34 24.50
C LEU A 136 22.63 -9.05 25.36
N TYR A 137 23.44 -8.06 24.95
CA TYR A 137 23.73 -6.85 25.71
C TYR A 137 23.41 -5.57 24.95
N TRP A 138 22.16 -5.37 24.64
CA TRP A 138 21.69 -4.13 24.04
C TRP A 138 20.47 -3.60 24.77
#